data_65142b93709689cc343df0d97c80f17a
#
_entry.id   65142b93709689cc343df0d97c80f17a
#
_cell.length_a   1.000
_cell.length_b   1.000
_cell.length_c   1.000
_cell.angle_alpha   90.00
_cell.angle_beta   90.00
_cell.angle_gamma   90.00
#
_symmetry.space_group_name_H-M   'P 1'
#
loop_
_entity.id
_entity.type
_entity.pdbx_description
1 polymer ?
#
loop_
_entity_poly.entity_id
_entity_poly.type
_entity_poly.pdbx_seq_one_letter_code
_entity_poly.pdbx_strand_id
1 'polypeptide(L)'
;TEMDECMPHYYKITNGHGQGAETIMRAEADFMRACFADAQIMLERAYAQIDGNGQENMALCCDFLAWRLSLCTSFTPRESFEQRREALLQQHNVAWLNILQSSCAYYYALLGLPEKIPAVFREHQLASIHFLAPGKPMMELIENQVYLAQGEYAKVIGHSEALLGMCEAMHYALVALHVRLQTASAYERLGKRGEA
;
A
#
# COMPACT_ATOMS: atom_id res chain seq x y z
N THR A 1 -18.55 12.50 -12.95
CA THR A 1 -17.62 11.44 -13.40
C THR A 1 -18.36 10.11 -13.52
N GLU A 2 -17.81 9.11 -14.23
CA GLU A 2 -18.36 7.75 -14.24
C GLU A 2 -18.62 7.20 -12.84
N MET A 3 -17.76 7.54 -11.89
CA MET A 3 -17.93 7.17 -10.49
C MET A 3 -19.22 7.77 -9.90
N ASP A 4 -19.51 9.05 -10.15
CA ASP A 4 -20.72 9.71 -9.65
C ASP A 4 -22.01 9.07 -10.19
N GLU A 5 -21.95 8.50 -11.42
CA GLU A 5 -23.07 7.82 -12.07
C GLU A 5 -23.25 6.38 -11.55
N CYS A 6 -22.17 5.67 -11.29
CA CYS A 6 -22.20 4.27 -10.87
C CYS A 6 -22.48 4.07 -9.38
N MET A 7 -22.02 4.97 -8.51
CA MET A 7 -22.10 4.78 -7.05
C MET A 7 -23.53 4.64 -6.51
N PRO A 8 -24.56 5.36 -6.99
CA PRO A 8 -25.93 5.15 -6.53
C PRO A 8 -26.45 3.73 -6.80
N HIS A 9 -26.07 3.13 -7.96
CA HIS A 9 -26.40 1.76 -8.31
C HIS A 9 -25.65 0.77 -7.42
N TYR A 10 -24.37 1.02 -7.17
CA TYR A 10 -23.55 0.20 -6.28
C TYR A 10 -24.14 0.16 -4.87
N TYR A 11 -24.46 1.30 -4.26
CA TYR A 11 -25.06 1.34 -2.91
C TYR A 11 -26.41 0.65 -2.84
N LYS A 12 -27.20 0.72 -3.90
CA LYS A 12 -28.48 0.01 -3.97
C LYS A 12 -28.30 -1.51 -4.01
N ILE A 13 -27.30 -2.01 -4.76
CA ILE A 13 -27.01 -3.45 -4.88
C ILE A 13 -26.40 -3.99 -3.60
N THR A 14 -25.51 -3.23 -2.97
CA THR A 14 -24.80 -3.64 -1.75
C THR A 14 -25.56 -3.32 -0.46
N ASN A 15 -26.78 -2.80 -0.57
CA ASN A 15 -27.58 -2.37 0.59
C ASN A 15 -26.83 -1.41 1.54
N GLY A 16 -26.05 -0.48 0.96
CA GLY A 16 -25.25 0.50 1.67
C GLY A 16 -23.89 -0.02 2.18
N HIS A 17 -23.57 -1.29 2.00
CA HIS A 17 -22.21 -1.77 2.29
C HIS A 17 -21.19 -1.10 1.36
N GLY A 18 -20.05 -0.70 1.91
CA GLY A 18 -19.01 0.02 1.18
C GLY A 18 -19.25 1.53 1.10
N GLN A 19 -20.18 2.07 1.88
CA GLN A 19 -20.34 3.51 2.00
C GLN A 19 -19.02 4.16 2.43
N GLY A 20 -18.63 5.25 1.77
CA GLY A 20 -17.33 5.88 1.96
C GLY A 20 -16.22 5.38 1.03
N ALA A 21 -16.39 4.23 0.36
CA ALA A 21 -15.37 3.70 -0.57
C ALA A 21 -15.00 4.71 -1.67
N GLU A 22 -15.99 5.38 -2.26
CA GLU A 22 -15.78 6.42 -3.27
C GLU A 22 -14.91 7.56 -2.72
N THR A 23 -15.23 8.03 -1.50
CA THR A 23 -14.52 9.14 -0.87
C THR A 23 -13.07 8.75 -0.56
N ILE A 24 -12.84 7.51 -0.09
CA ILE A 24 -11.48 6.98 0.12
C ILE A 24 -10.72 6.90 -1.20
N MET A 25 -11.34 6.41 -2.28
CA MET A 25 -10.70 6.32 -3.59
C MET A 25 -10.32 7.69 -4.15
N ARG A 26 -11.13 8.72 -3.91
CA ARG A 26 -10.80 10.11 -4.27
C ARG A 26 -9.63 10.63 -3.44
N ALA A 27 -9.63 10.38 -2.13
CA ALA A 27 -8.53 10.74 -1.24
C ALA A 27 -7.20 10.06 -1.65
N GLU A 28 -7.25 8.77 -2.04
CA GLU A 28 -6.11 8.04 -2.59
C GLU A 28 -5.60 8.68 -3.89
N ALA A 29 -6.49 9.03 -4.80
CA ALA A 29 -6.12 9.68 -6.06
C ALA A 29 -5.45 11.03 -5.82
N ASP A 30 -5.94 11.83 -4.87
CA ASP A 30 -5.34 13.11 -4.51
C ASP A 30 -3.98 12.91 -3.82
N PHE A 31 -3.85 11.90 -2.96
CA PHE A 31 -2.57 11.52 -2.37
C PHE A 31 -1.53 11.14 -3.43
N MET A 32 -1.90 10.30 -4.40
CA MET A 32 -1.02 9.89 -5.50
C MET A 32 -0.60 11.03 -6.42
N ARG A 33 -1.38 12.11 -6.44
CA ARG A 33 -1.07 13.36 -7.18
C ARG A 33 -0.29 14.36 -6.34
N ALA A 34 0.09 14.01 -5.11
CA ALA A 34 0.71 14.88 -4.12
C ALA A 34 -0.16 16.09 -3.69
N CYS A 35 -1.48 16.03 -3.93
CA CYS A 35 -2.46 17.00 -3.45
C CYS A 35 -2.83 16.68 -1.99
N PHE A 36 -1.87 16.72 -1.07
CA PHE A 36 -2.03 16.21 0.29
C PHE A 36 -3.11 16.92 1.11
N ALA A 37 -3.32 18.20 0.90
CA ALA A 37 -4.37 18.94 1.58
C ALA A 37 -5.78 18.47 1.17
N ASP A 38 -6.00 18.23 -0.14
CA ASP A 38 -7.26 17.70 -0.64
C ASP A 38 -7.46 16.26 -0.20
N ALA A 39 -6.40 15.44 -0.24
CA ALA A 39 -6.42 14.07 0.27
C ALA A 39 -6.83 14.02 1.75
N GLN A 40 -6.32 14.93 2.59
CA GLN A 40 -6.70 15.02 3.99
C GLN A 40 -8.18 15.36 4.16
N ILE A 41 -8.69 16.37 3.44
CA ILE A 41 -10.11 16.77 3.50
C ILE A 41 -11.02 15.60 3.11
N MET A 42 -10.66 14.88 2.03
CA MET A 42 -11.44 13.74 1.58
C MET A 42 -11.34 12.54 2.56
N LEU A 43 -10.19 12.33 3.20
CA LEU A 43 -10.03 11.32 4.22
C LEU A 43 -10.91 11.60 5.45
N GLU A 44 -10.96 12.83 5.93
CA GLU A 44 -11.82 13.23 7.05
C GLU A 44 -13.31 13.02 6.72
N ARG A 45 -13.71 13.33 5.48
CA ARG A 45 -15.06 13.03 4.99
C ARG A 45 -15.35 11.54 4.94
N ALA A 46 -14.39 10.73 4.48
CA ALA A 46 -14.53 9.28 4.46
C ALA A 46 -14.75 8.72 5.86
N TYR A 47 -13.96 9.13 6.84
CA TYR A 47 -14.16 8.74 8.24
C TYR A 47 -15.55 9.11 8.74
N ALA A 48 -16.02 10.33 8.47
CA ALA A 48 -17.34 10.77 8.89
C ALA A 48 -18.49 9.96 8.26
N GLN A 49 -18.31 9.43 7.04
CA GLN A 49 -19.28 8.58 6.36
C GLN A 49 -19.35 7.16 6.92
N ILE A 50 -18.23 6.65 7.43
CA ILE A 50 -18.13 5.26 7.93
C ILE A 50 -18.29 5.16 9.45
N ASP A 51 -18.09 6.26 10.18
CA ASP A 51 -18.25 6.29 11.63
C ASP A 51 -19.68 5.86 12.03
N GLY A 52 -19.77 4.86 12.90
CA GLY A 52 -21.04 4.31 13.39
C GLY A 52 -21.75 3.33 12.45
N ASN A 53 -21.23 3.08 11.25
CA ASN A 53 -21.85 2.18 10.27
C ASN A 53 -21.33 0.74 10.30
N GLY A 54 -20.44 0.39 11.22
CA GLY A 54 -19.88 -0.97 11.35
C GLY A 54 -19.03 -1.41 10.16
N GLN A 55 -18.50 -0.46 9.38
CA GLN A 55 -17.69 -0.75 8.18
C GLN A 55 -16.20 -0.76 8.50
N GLU A 56 -15.77 -1.73 9.31
CA GLU A 56 -14.38 -1.84 9.79
C GLU A 56 -13.36 -1.91 8.65
N ASN A 57 -13.68 -2.61 7.57
CA ASN A 57 -12.79 -2.69 6.41
C ASN A 57 -12.54 -1.32 5.75
N MET A 58 -13.56 -0.47 5.71
CA MET A 58 -13.40 0.89 5.18
C MET A 58 -12.62 1.77 6.13
N ALA A 59 -12.79 1.60 7.43
CA ALA A 59 -11.98 2.28 8.45
C ALA A 59 -10.50 1.92 8.30
N LEU A 60 -10.17 0.65 8.09
CA LEU A 60 -8.80 0.20 7.82
C LEU A 60 -8.20 0.84 6.57
N CYS A 61 -8.97 0.98 5.49
CA CYS A 61 -8.52 1.69 4.29
C CYS A 61 -8.21 3.16 4.59
N CYS A 62 -9.06 3.83 5.37
CA CYS A 62 -8.81 5.19 5.82
C CYS A 62 -7.53 5.29 6.67
N ASP A 63 -7.32 4.36 7.60
CA ASP A 63 -6.13 4.34 8.44
C ASP A 63 -4.84 4.16 7.60
N PHE A 64 -4.87 3.31 6.57
CA PHE A 64 -3.72 3.16 5.65
C PHE A 64 -3.36 4.46 4.95
N LEU A 65 -4.35 5.22 4.50
CA LEU A 65 -4.10 6.53 3.90
C LEU A 65 -3.63 7.53 4.96
N ALA A 66 -4.22 7.51 6.16
CA ALA A 66 -3.85 8.38 7.28
C ALA A 66 -2.36 8.24 7.64
N TRP A 67 -1.85 7.01 7.74
CA TRP A 67 -0.43 6.78 8.02
C TRP A 67 0.48 7.29 6.91
N ARG A 68 0.11 7.07 5.64
CA ARG A 68 0.89 7.59 4.51
C ARG A 68 0.92 9.11 4.50
N LEU A 69 -0.21 9.76 4.77
CA LEU A 69 -0.27 11.21 4.92
C LEU A 69 0.63 11.71 6.07
N SER A 70 0.66 11.00 7.20
CA SER A 70 1.51 11.36 8.34
C SER A 70 3.01 11.27 8.03
N LEU A 71 3.41 10.43 7.07
CA LEU A 71 4.79 10.33 6.63
C LEU A 71 5.21 11.49 5.71
N CYS A 72 4.24 12.10 5.03
CA CYS A 72 4.48 13.16 4.04
C CYS A 72 4.13 14.57 4.56
N THR A 73 3.38 14.64 5.67
CA THR A 73 2.80 15.89 6.20
C THR A 73 2.83 15.88 7.73
N SER A 74 2.29 16.92 8.35
CA SER A 74 2.05 16.99 9.80
C SER A 74 0.71 16.35 10.24
N PHE A 75 0.05 15.59 9.36
CA PHE A 75 -1.21 14.92 9.68
C PHE A 75 -1.00 13.91 10.82
N THR A 76 -1.94 13.87 11.76
CA THR A 76 -1.92 12.91 12.88
C THR A 76 -3.02 11.87 12.66
N PRO A 77 -2.66 10.58 12.44
CA PRO A 77 -3.62 9.50 12.33
C PRO A 77 -4.47 9.35 13.61
N ARG A 78 -5.71 8.89 13.47
CA ARG A 78 -6.61 8.61 14.61
C ARG A 78 -6.06 7.47 15.48
N GLU A 79 -5.48 6.46 14.85
CA GLU A 79 -4.82 5.33 15.52
C GLU A 79 -3.40 5.15 15.00
N SER A 80 -2.49 4.74 15.88
CA SER A 80 -1.15 4.35 15.47
C SER A 80 -1.14 2.99 14.77
N PHE A 81 -0.06 2.72 14.03
CA PHE A 81 0.16 1.42 13.44
C PHE A 81 0.11 0.28 14.48
N GLU A 82 0.75 0.49 15.62
CA GLU A 82 0.86 -0.49 16.69
C GLU A 82 -0.51 -0.79 17.32
N GLN A 83 -1.33 0.24 17.55
CA GLN A 83 -2.68 0.09 18.08
C GLN A 83 -3.55 -0.73 17.10
N ARG A 84 -3.51 -0.39 15.82
CA ARG A 84 -4.28 -1.14 14.81
C ARG A 84 -3.78 -2.57 14.64
N ARG A 85 -2.46 -2.77 14.63
CA ARG A 85 -1.86 -4.10 14.58
C ARG A 85 -2.33 -4.98 15.75
N GLU A 86 -2.32 -4.44 16.96
CA GLU A 86 -2.77 -5.17 18.17
C GLU A 86 -4.25 -5.53 18.06
N ALA A 87 -5.11 -4.61 17.63
CA ALA A 87 -6.53 -4.88 17.42
C ALA A 87 -6.76 -6.00 16.39
N LEU A 88 -6.05 -6.01 15.26
CA LEU A 88 -6.16 -7.06 14.25
C LEU A 88 -5.68 -8.42 14.76
N LEU A 89 -4.63 -8.44 15.60
CA LEU A 89 -4.17 -9.66 16.26
C LEU A 89 -5.22 -10.23 17.22
N GLN A 90 -5.83 -9.39 18.05
CA GLN A 90 -6.88 -9.79 18.98
C GLN A 90 -8.13 -10.32 18.25
N GLN A 91 -8.44 -9.75 17.10
CA GLN A 91 -9.55 -10.18 16.24
C GLN A 91 -9.22 -11.44 15.41
N HIS A 92 -8.00 -11.95 15.46
CA HIS A 92 -7.49 -13.01 14.57
C HIS A 92 -7.65 -12.70 13.08
N ASN A 93 -7.63 -11.41 12.70
CA ASN A 93 -7.82 -10.95 11.34
C ASN A 93 -6.48 -10.95 10.56
N VAL A 94 -6.01 -12.15 10.25
CA VAL A 94 -4.69 -12.36 9.62
C VAL A 94 -4.59 -11.70 8.24
N ALA A 95 -5.68 -11.68 7.47
CA ALA A 95 -5.68 -11.11 6.12
C ALA A 95 -5.37 -9.60 6.16
N TRP A 96 -6.08 -8.85 7.00
CA TRP A 96 -5.85 -7.42 7.16
C TRP A 96 -4.54 -7.09 7.87
N LEU A 97 -4.12 -7.94 8.80
CA LEU A 97 -2.81 -7.83 9.43
C LEU A 97 -1.69 -7.92 8.38
N ASN A 98 -1.77 -8.87 7.45
CA ASN A 98 -0.79 -9.01 6.37
C ASN A 98 -0.78 -7.79 5.44
N ILE A 99 -1.95 -7.25 5.08
CA ILE A 99 -2.05 -6.02 4.27
C ILE A 99 -1.42 -4.83 5.00
N LEU A 100 -1.71 -4.68 6.29
CA LEU A 100 -1.14 -3.64 7.14
C LEU A 100 0.38 -3.73 7.19
N GLN A 101 0.93 -4.90 7.50
CA GLN A 101 2.36 -5.12 7.58
C GLN A 101 3.06 -4.89 6.22
N SER A 102 2.42 -5.29 5.11
CA SER A 102 2.90 -5.05 3.75
C SER A 102 3.02 -3.55 3.45
N SER A 103 1.97 -2.80 3.77
CA SER A 103 1.96 -1.35 3.56
C SER A 103 3.06 -0.67 4.38
N CYS A 104 3.24 -1.05 5.64
CA CYS A 104 4.31 -0.51 6.48
C CYS A 104 5.69 -0.89 5.97
N ALA A 105 5.90 -2.13 5.52
CA ALA A 105 7.17 -2.55 4.93
C ALA A 105 7.54 -1.68 3.73
N TYR A 106 6.59 -1.46 2.82
CA TYR A 106 6.83 -0.63 1.63
C TYR A 106 7.20 0.80 1.99
N TYR A 107 6.41 1.46 2.85
CA TYR A 107 6.65 2.87 3.17
C TYR A 107 7.88 3.10 4.04
N TYR A 108 8.15 2.25 5.02
CA TYR A 108 9.38 2.35 5.80
C TYR A 108 10.62 2.09 4.94
N ALA A 109 10.53 1.17 3.98
CA ALA A 109 11.60 0.94 3.01
C ALA A 109 11.82 2.16 2.09
N LEU A 110 10.75 2.80 1.60
CA LEU A 110 10.84 4.05 0.81
C LEU A 110 11.49 5.20 1.59
N LEU A 111 11.21 5.29 2.88
CA LEU A 111 11.78 6.33 3.76
C LEU A 111 13.21 6.03 4.21
N GLY A 112 13.76 4.87 3.86
CA GLY A 112 15.09 4.47 4.31
C GLY A 112 15.16 4.18 5.81
N LEU A 113 14.10 3.62 6.38
CA LEU A 113 13.97 3.25 7.79
C LEU A 113 13.90 1.73 7.97
N PRO A 114 14.95 0.97 7.59
CA PRO A 114 14.91 -0.48 7.57
C PRO A 114 14.66 -1.10 8.94
N GLU A 115 15.02 -0.43 10.02
CA GLU A 115 14.80 -0.89 11.39
C GLU A 115 13.32 -0.92 11.79
N LYS A 116 12.46 -0.15 11.10
CA LYS A 116 11.00 -0.12 11.32
C LYS A 116 10.24 -1.12 10.47
N ILE A 117 10.89 -1.73 9.48
CA ILE A 117 10.24 -2.73 8.62
C ILE A 117 9.82 -3.94 9.47
N PRO A 118 8.57 -4.41 9.36
CA PRO A 118 8.12 -5.61 10.06
C PRO A 118 9.05 -6.80 9.80
N ALA A 119 9.34 -7.60 10.85
CA ALA A 119 10.35 -8.66 10.81
C ALA A 119 10.17 -9.63 9.64
N VAL A 120 8.92 -10.02 9.36
CA VAL A 120 8.60 -10.96 8.27
C VAL A 120 9.07 -10.47 6.89
N PHE A 121 9.07 -9.16 6.65
CA PHE A 121 9.59 -8.55 5.42
C PHE A 121 11.10 -8.30 5.52
N ARG A 122 11.56 -7.81 6.66
CA ARG A 122 12.98 -7.54 6.88
C ARG A 122 13.85 -8.79 6.76
N GLU A 123 13.30 -9.95 7.16
CA GLU A 123 13.95 -11.25 7.15
C GLU A 123 13.60 -12.08 5.91
N HIS A 124 12.89 -11.50 4.94
CA HIS A 124 12.50 -12.13 3.67
C HIS A 124 11.72 -13.44 3.84
N GLN A 125 10.82 -13.49 4.81
CA GLN A 125 10.00 -14.67 5.14
C GLN A 125 8.63 -14.64 4.43
N LEU A 126 8.57 -14.15 3.18
CA LEU A 126 7.31 -13.99 2.42
C LEU A 126 6.56 -15.31 2.23
N ALA A 127 7.26 -16.44 2.19
CA ALA A 127 6.63 -17.76 2.10
C ALA A 127 5.70 -18.07 3.29
N SER A 128 5.87 -17.38 4.43
CA SER A 128 5.01 -17.50 5.60
C SER A 128 3.72 -16.69 5.49
N ILE A 129 3.60 -15.81 4.49
CA ILE A 129 2.46 -14.92 4.32
C ILE A 129 1.55 -15.46 3.21
N HIS A 130 0.29 -15.71 3.55
CA HIS A 130 -0.69 -16.11 2.57
C HIS A 130 -1.36 -14.89 1.94
N PHE A 131 -1.11 -14.69 0.64
CA PHE A 131 -1.81 -13.72 -0.19
C PHE A 131 -2.59 -14.41 -1.29
N LEU A 132 -3.67 -13.76 -1.72
CA LEU A 132 -4.36 -14.16 -2.93
C LEU A 132 -3.44 -13.97 -4.14
N ALA A 133 -3.52 -14.86 -5.10
CA ALA A 133 -2.68 -14.84 -6.31
C ALA A 133 -2.59 -13.46 -7.01
N PRO A 134 -3.68 -12.68 -7.12
CA PRO A 134 -3.62 -11.32 -7.68
C PRO A 134 -2.72 -10.35 -6.91
N GLY A 135 -2.47 -10.59 -5.63
CA GLY A 135 -1.60 -9.75 -4.79
C GLY A 135 -0.10 -10.06 -4.95
N LYS A 136 0.26 -11.16 -5.58
CA LYS A 136 1.66 -11.61 -5.65
C LYS A 136 2.61 -10.57 -6.27
N PRO A 137 2.33 -9.93 -7.42
CA PRO A 137 3.23 -8.93 -7.97
C PRO A 137 3.44 -7.73 -7.04
N MET A 138 2.44 -7.34 -6.26
CA MET A 138 2.57 -6.27 -5.28
C MET A 138 3.50 -6.69 -4.13
N MET A 139 3.41 -7.94 -3.68
CA MET A 139 4.28 -8.46 -2.62
C MET A 139 5.75 -8.52 -3.04
N GLU A 140 6.01 -9.00 -4.25
CA GLU A 140 7.35 -9.01 -4.82
C GLU A 140 7.91 -7.58 -5.03
N LEU A 141 7.05 -6.62 -5.41
CA LEU A 141 7.40 -5.20 -5.47
C LEU A 141 7.83 -4.66 -4.10
N ILE A 142 7.09 -5.02 -3.05
CA ILE A 142 7.41 -4.62 -1.67
C ILE A 142 8.73 -5.23 -1.24
N GLU A 143 8.96 -6.50 -1.52
CA GLU A 143 10.22 -7.17 -1.21
C GLU A 143 11.40 -6.50 -1.91
N ASN A 144 11.27 -6.17 -3.20
CA ASN A 144 12.29 -5.40 -3.92
C ASN A 144 12.58 -4.05 -3.26
N GLN A 145 11.56 -3.37 -2.74
CA GLN A 145 11.74 -2.11 -2.02
C GLN A 145 12.51 -2.32 -0.70
N VAL A 146 12.25 -3.43 -0.01
CA VAL A 146 12.99 -3.81 1.20
C VAL A 146 14.45 -4.10 0.85
N TYR A 147 14.73 -4.87 -0.21
CA TYR A 147 16.11 -5.09 -0.68
C TYR A 147 16.84 -3.79 -1.02
N LEU A 148 16.16 -2.82 -1.66
CA LEU A 148 16.73 -1.50 -1.91
C LEU A 148 17.14 -0.78 -0.62
N ALA A 149 16.26 -0.78 0.39
CA ALA A 149 16.52 -0.16 1.68
C ALA A 149 17.65 -0.83 2.46
N GLN A 150 17.87 -2.12 2.23
CA GLN A 150 18.95 -2.90 2.83
C GLN A 150 20.27 -2.84 2.04
N GLY A 151 20.27 -2.18 0.85
CA GLY A 151 21.44 -2.09 -0.01
C GLY A 151 21.72 -3.36 -0.84
N GLU A 152 20.77 -4.27 -0.93
CA GLU A 152 20.89 -5.54 -1.65
C GLU A 152 20.54 -5.40 -3.14
N TYR A 153 21.18 -4.46 -3.83
CA TYR A 153 20.84 -4.03 -5.20
C TYR A 153 20.90 -5.16 -6.24
N ALA A 154 21.84 -6.10 -6.08
CA ALA A 154 21.93 -7.24 -7.00
C ALA A 154 20.69 -8.15 -6.95
N LYS A 155 20.06 -8.29 -5.77
CA LYS A 155 18.82 -9.06 -5.62
C LYS A 155 17.66 -8.37 -6.31
N VAL A 156 17.54 -7.03 -6.19
CA VAL A 156 16.52 -6.25 -6.90
C VAL A 156 16.60 -6.50 -8.40
N ILE A 157 17.79 -6.39 -8.99
CA ILE A 157 18.00 -6.62 -10.42
C ILE A 157 17.65 -8.06 -10.81
N GLY A 158 18.10 -9.04 -10.02
CA GLY A 158 17.83 -10.46 -10.31
C GLY A 158 16.35 -10.83 -10.25
N HIS A 159 15.56 -10.18 -9.40
CA HIS A 159 14.11 -10.43 -9.29
C HIS A 159 13.28 -9.68 -10.35
N SER A 160 13.80 -8.58 -10.88
CA SER A 160 13.01 -7.63 -11.69
C SER A 160 12.48 -8.24 -12.97
N GLU A 161 13.21 -9.11 -13.66
CA GLU A 161 12.78 -9.71 -14.92
C GLU A 161 11.55 -10.60 -14.72
N ALA A 162 11.61 -11.50 -13.73
CA ALA A 162 10.49 -12.39 -13.43
C ALA A 162 9.24 -11.61 -12.98
N LEU A 163 9.45 -10.57 -12.16
CA LEU A 163 8.37 -9.71 -11.67
C LEU A 163 7.74 -8.90 -12.80
N LEU A 164 8.52 -8.36 -13.72
CA LEU A 164 8.00 -7.66 -14.91
C LEU A 164 7.18 -8.60 -15.78
N GLY A 165 7.62 -9.85 -15.98
CA GLY A 165 6.86 -10.88 -16.69
C GLY A 165 5.51 -11.17 -16.03
N MET A 166 5.45 -11.26 -14.69
CA MET A 166 4.18 -11.39 -13.97
C MET A 166 3.27 -10.16 -14.16
N CYS A 167 3.83 -8.95 -14.07
CA CYS A 167 3.08 -7.72 -14.25
C CYS A 167 2.47 -7.63 -15.67
N GLU A 168 3.22 -8.04 -16.68
CA GLU A 168 2.75 -8.05 -18.07
C GLU A 168 1.61 -9.05 -18.25
N ALA A 169 1.76 -10.28 -17.76
CA ALA A 169 0.73 -11.31 -17.83
C ALA A 169 -0.57 -10.91 -17.12
N MET A 170 -0.49 -10.09 -16.07
CA MET A 170 -1.63 -9.64 -15.28
C MET A 170 -2.11 -8.22 -15.63
N HIS A 171 -1.49 -7.58 -16.62
CA HIS A 171 -1.76 -6.18 -17.01
C HIS A 171 -1.57 -5.15 -15.89
N TYR A 172 -0.62 -5.36 -14.99
CA TYR A 172 -0.32 -4.48 -13.85
C TYR A 172 0.70 -3.40 -14.22
N ALA A 173 0.30 -2.49 -15.12
CA ALA A 173 1.18 -1.46 -15.68
C ALA A 173 1.81 -0.56 -14.61
N LEU A 174 1.06 -0.17 -13.57
CA LEU A 174 1.57 0.67 -12.49
C LEU A 174 2.65 -0.06 -11.67
N VAL A 175 2.41 -1.32 -11.33
CA VAL A 175 3.41 -2.15 -10.62
C VAL A 175 4.67 -2.29 -11.47
N ALA A 176 4.53 -2.59 -12.78
CA ALA A 176 5.64 -2.67 -13.71
C ALA A 176 6.47 -1.38 -13.77
N LEU A 177 5.82 -0.21 -13.73
CA LEU A 177 6.51 1.08 -13.67
C LEU A 177 7.37 1.19 -12.40
N HIS A 178 6.80 0.86 -11.24
CA HIS A 178 7.55 0.90 -9.98
C HIS A 178 8.73 -0.08 -9.98
N VAL A 179 8.57 -1.29 -10.53
CA VAL A 179 9.67 -2.26 -10.67
C VAL A 179 10.81 -1.69 -11.51
N ARG A 180 10.50 -1.04 -12.64
CA ARG A 180 11.54 -0.39 -13.47
C ARG A 180 12.27 0.72 -12.71
N LEU A 181 11.55 1.54 -11.94
CA LEU A 181 12.16 2.59 -11.12
C LEU A 181 13.07 2.00 -10.03
N GLN A 182 12.65 0.91 -9.39
CA GLN A 182 13.48 0.20 -8.42
C GLN A 182 14.74 -0.38 -9.06
N THR A 183 14.60 -0.97 -10.24
CA THR A 183 15.74 -1.54 -11.00
C THR A 183 16.72 -0.45 -11.41
N ALA A 184 16.24 0.67 -11.96
CA ALA A 184 17.07 1.81 -12.32
C ALA A 184 17.82 2.37 -11.11
N SER A 185 17.13 2.50 -9.97
CA SER A 185 17.75 2.92 -8.71
C SER A 185 18.85 1.95 -8.25
N ALA A 186 18.61 0.64 -8.38
CA ALA A 186 19.61 -0.38 -8.03
C ALA A 186 20.86 -0.29 -8.94
N TYR A 187 20.69 -0.12 -10.24
CA TYR A 187 21.81 0.09 -11.18
C TYR A 187 22.60 1.37 -10.87
N GLU A 188 21.91 2.47 -10.59
CA GLU A 188 22.56 3.73 -10.21
C GLU A 188 23.42 3.55 -8.97
N ARG A 189 22.88 2.88 -7.92
CA ARG A 189 23.60 2.59 -6.67
C ARG A 189 24.81 1.70 -6.87
N LEU A 190 24.80 0.82 -7.88
CA LEU A 190 25.96 0.00 -8.29
C LEU A 190 26.93 0.73 -9.21
N GLY A 191 26.69 1.99 -9.54
CA GLY A 191 27.52 2.77 -10.45
C GLY A 191 27.34 2.44 -11.94
N LYS A 192 26.33 1.66 -12.29
CA LYS A 192 26.01 1.17 -13.64
C LYS A 192 25.01 2.08 -14.35
N ARG A 193 25.28 3.37 -14.41
CA ARG A 193 24.33 4.37 -14.95
C ARG A 193 23.92 4.16 -16.40
N GLY A 194 24.71 3.46 -17.20
CA GLY A 194 24.36 3.14 -18.59
C GLY A 194 23.30 2.04 -18.71
N GLU A 195 23.03 1.30 -17.62
CA GLU A 195 22.02 0.24 -17.55
C GLU A 195 20.76 0.71 -16.80
N ALA A 196 20.82 1.86 -16.10
CA ALA A 196 19.72 2.47 -15.38
C ALA A 196 18.81 3.27 -16.34
#